data_5d9121742444bb36287d3b144c6afae8
#
_entry.id   5d9121742444bb36287d3b144c6afae8
#
_cell.length_a   1.000
_cell.length_b   1.000
_cell.length_c   1.000
_cell.angle_alpha   90.00
_cell.angle_beta   90.00
_cell.angle_gamma   90.00
#
_symmetry.space_group_name_H-M   'P 1'
#
loop_
_entity.id
_entity.type
_entity.pdbx_description
1 polymer ?
#
loop_
_entity_poly.entity_id
_entity_poly.type
_entity_poly.pdbx_seq_one_letter_code
_entity_poly.pdbx_strand_id
1 'polypeptide(L)'
;GVVVLGYPRRIAIRSRTARLRVPDARPALINALRAFLTIGAAALIWTATAWPSGATLLVFSSVTIILFAPREDAAFGMAQNFILGTGITAAFAAVIGFAVLPQMSTFAGFCAATGLVLVPAGALSGQAWRQPMFVAMAANFIPLLGPANPMTYDPGQFYNTASALLAGVGLSALAMRLIPPLPPELRARRLLTLTLRDLRRLATGPLPASAATWESRVYGRLSAMPDQADPLQRARLAAALSVGAEIIRLRRIAERFLLGASLEAAMRAIGSGDSTAAIGNLERFDRTLATISPDAPGHRLRLRARGTACAISEALAQHTSYFDAQVPA
;
A
#
# COMPACT_ATOMS: atom_id res chain seq x y z
N GLY A 1 36.94 4.05 -38.23
CA GLY A 1 36.67 2.98 -37.29
C GLY A 1 35.56 3.37 -36.36
N VAL A 2 34.34 2.84 -36.57
CA VAL A 2 33.19 3.04 -35.69
C VAL A 2 33.27 1.96 -34.61
N VAL A 3 33.51 2.39 -33.36
CA VAL A 3 33.44 1.50 -32.20
C VAL A 3 31.98 1.25 -31.88
N VAL A 4 31.48 0.07 -32.19
CA VAL A 4 30.16 -0.41 -31.77
C VAL A 4 30.25 -0.76 -30.29
N LEU A 5 29.75 0.12 -29.42
CA LEU A 5 29.54 -0.18 -28.01
C LEU A 5 28.46 -1.28 -27.88
N GLY A 6 28.91 -2.48 -27.57
CA GLY A 6 28.04 -3.62 -27.32
C GLY A 6 27.07 -3.32 -26.17
N TYR A 7 25.77 -3.32 -26.45
CA TYR A 7 24.71 -3.28 -25.45
C TYR A 7 24.90 -4.45 -24.46
N PRO A 8 24.90 -4.20 -23.15
CA PRO A 8 24.95 -5.28 -22.18
C PRO A 8 23.71 -6.17 -22.38
N ARG A 9 23.96 -7.48 -22.57
CA ARG A 9 22.93 -8.50 -22.60
C ARG A 9 21.94 -8.22 -21.48
N ARG A 10 20.67 -7.98 -21.84
CA ARG A 10 19.57 -7.96 -20.87
C ARG A 10 19.62 -9.30 -20.12
N ILE A 11 20.12 -9.25 -18.89
CA ILE A 11 19.92 -10.32 -17.93
C ILE A 11 18.40 -10.41 -17.79
N ALA A 12 17.80 -11.43 -18.37
CA ALA A 12 16.40 -11.75 -18.15
C ALA A 12 16.27 -12.03 -16.63
N ILE A 13 15.92 -11.01 -15.88
CA ILE A 13 15.46 -11.16 -14.51
C ILE A 13 14.19 -11.98 -14.63
N ARG A 14 14.32 -13.30 -14.50
CA ARG A 14 13.18 -14.16 -14.20
C ARG A 14 12.58 -13.59 -12.91
N SER A 15 11.64 -12.70 -13.04
CA SER A 15 10.75 -12.32 -11.97
C SER A 15 9.95 -13.56 -11.60
N ARG A 16 10.53 -14.41 -10.74
CA ARG A 16 9.73 -15.31 -9.93
C ARG A 16 8.76 -14.38 -9.24
N THR A 17 7.50 -14.45 -9.64
CA THR A 17 6.38 -13.70 -9.12
C THR A 17 6.50 -13.65 -7.60
N ALA A 18 7.04 -12.55 -7.09
CA ALA A 18 7.00 -12.26 -5.67
C ALA A 18 5.51 -12.15 -5.35
N ARG A 19 4.96 -13.13 -4.64
CA ARG A 19 3.58 -13.07 -4.18
C ARG A 19 3.49 -11.83 -3.32
N LEU A 20 2.75 -10.83 -3.80
CA LEU A 20 2.41 -9.64 -3.04
C LEU A 20 1.75 -10.11 -1.75
N ARG A 21 2.51 -10.10 -0.67
CA ARG A 21 2.01 -10.42 0.66
C ARG A 21 1.53 -9.11 1.29
N VAL A 22 0.32 -9.11 1.80
CA VAL A 22 -0.22 -7.95 2.54
C VAL A 22 0.77 -7.62 3.68
N PRO A 23 1.32 -6.41 3.73
CA PRO A 23 2.35 -6.04 4.70
C PRO A 23 1.88 -6.14 6.15
N ASP A 24 0.60 -5.79 6.40
CA ASP A 24 -0.11 -5.94 7.67
C ASP A 24 -1.60 -6.22 7.38
N ALA A 25 -2.20 -7.17 8.10
CA ALA A 25 -3.61 -7.53 7.93
C ALA A 25 -4.56 -6.56 8.66
N ARG A 26 -4.11 -5.82 9.67
CA ARG A 26 -5.00 -4.94 10.48
C ARG A 26 -5.62 -3.80 9.68
N PRO A 27 -4.88 -3.02 8.88
CA PRO A 27 -5.50 -1.99 8.02
C PRO A 27 -6.51 -2.58 7.04
N ALA A 28 -6.23 -3.75 6.47
CA ALA A 28 -7.15 -4.44 5.58
C ALA A 28 -8.44 -4.87 6.31
N LEU A 29 -8.34 -5.36 7.55
CA LEU A 29 -9.50 -5.72 8.37
C LEU A 29 -10.35 -4.50 8.73
N ILE A 30 -9.75 -3.38 9.09
CA ILE A 30 -10.47 -2.13 9.38
C ILE A 30 -11.20 -1.64 8.12
N ASN A 31 -10.57 -1.70 6.96
CA ASN A 31 -11.19 -1.30 5.70
C ASN A 31 -12.34 -2.26 5.32
N ALA A 32 -12.18 -3.56 5.55
CA ALA A 32 -13.24 -4.54 5.36
C ALA A 32 -14.45 -4.28 6.29
N LEU A 33 -14.18 -3.97 7.57
CA LEU A 33 -15.23 -3.61 8.52
C LEU A 33 -15.96 -2.33 8.11
N ARG A 34 -15.23 -1.30 7.68
CA ARG A 34 -15.85 -0.08 7.14
C ARG A 34 -16.76 -0.39 5.97
N ALA A 35 -16.27 -1.14 4.99
CA ALA A 35 -17.05 -1.51 3.82
C ALA A 35 -18.31 -2.30 4.21
N PHE A 36 -18.16 -3.29 5.09
CA PHE A 36 -19.27 -4.10 5.58
C PHE A 36 -20.34 -3.25 6.26
N LEU A 37 -19.93 -2.38 7.19
CA LEU A 37 -20.89 -1.52 7.92
C LEU A 37 -21.55 -0.48 7.02
N THR A 38 -20.79 0.11 6.09
CA THR A 38 -21.32 1.12 5.15
C THR A 38 -22.34 0.50 4.20
N ILE A 39 -21.99 -0.62 3.57
CA ILE A 39 -22.86 -1.32 2.63
C ILE A 39 -24.07 -1.90 3.36
N GLY A 40 -23.87 -2.46 4.56
CA GLY A 40 -24.96 -2.95 5.41
C GLY A 40 -25.93 -1.86 5.82
N ALA A 41 -25.43 -0.68 6.23
CA ALA A 41 -26.25 0.47 6.55
C ALA A 41 -27.04 0.98 5.32
N ALA A 42 -26.40 1.06 4.14
CA ALA A 42 -27.07 1.43 2.90
C ALA A 42 -28.18 0.45 2.54
N ALA A 43 -27.93 -0.86 2.67
CA ALA A 43 -28.93 -1.89 2.42
C ALA A 43 -30.11 -1.81 3.42
N LEU A 44 -29.81 -1.58 4.71
CA LEU A 44 -30.85 -1.39 5.75
C LEU A 44 -31.69 -0.15 5.49
N ILE A 45 -31.10 0.99 5.12
CA ILE A 45 -31.83 2.20 4.76
C ILE A 45 -32.73 1.89 3.57
N TRP A 46 -32.20 1.26 2.53
CA TRP A 46 -32.99 0.92 1.34
C TRP A 46 -34.20 0.04 1.67
N THR A 47 -33.96 -1.07 2.38
CA THR A 47 -35.04 -2.03 2.71
C THR A 47 -36.07 -1.46 3.68
N ALA A 48 -35.64 -0.69 4.70
CA ALA A 48 -36.51 -0.10 5.70
C ALA A 48 -37.39 1.03 5.13
N THR A 49 -36.86 1.81 4.17
CA THR A 49 -37.57 2.95 3.57
C THR A 49 -38.30 2.58 2.27
N ALA A 50 -38.05 1.39 1.70
CA ALA A 50 -38.50 1.00 0.36
C ALA A 50 -38.18 2.08 -0.70
N TRP A 51 -37.05 2.79 -0.55
CA TRP A 51 -36.66 3.92 -1.40
C TRP A 51 -36.46 3.47 -2.85
N PRO A 52 -37.17 4.05 -3.85
CA PRO A 52 -37.03 3.64 -5.24
C PRO A 52 -35.62 3.71 -5.79
N SER A 53 -34.82 4.70 -5.34
CA SER A 53 -33.42 4.87 -5.74
C SER A 53 -32.42 4.23 -4.76
N GLY A 54 -32.85 3.33 -3.88
CA GLY A 54 -32.01 2.67 -2.89
C GLY A 54 -30.87 1.83 -3.51
N ALA A 55 -31.06 1.27 -4.71
CA ALA A 55 -29.99 0.62 -5.45
C ALA A 55 -28.86 1.59 -5.79
N THR A 56 -29.18 2.82 -6.17
CA THR A 56 -28.18 3.89 -6.40
C THR A 56 -27.43 4.24 -5.12
N LEU A 57 -28.13 4.38 -4.00
CA LEU A 57 -27.51 4.56 -2.68
C LEU A 57 -26.49 3.45 -2.38
N LEU A 58 -26.87 2.20 -2.58
CA LEU A 58 -26.00 1.04 -2.32
C LEU A 58 -24.76 1.02 -3.23
N VAL A 59 -24.95 1.26 -4.53
CA VAL A 59 -23.85 1.29 -5.50
C VAL A 59 -22.86 2.38 -5.16
N PHE A 60 -23.31 3.62 -4.97
CA PHE A 60 -22.40 4.74 -4.74
C PHE A 60 -21.76 4.75 -3.35
N SER A 61 -22.41 4.19 -2.35
CA SER A 61 -21.75 3.93 -1.06
C SER A 61 -20.65 2.87 -1.21
N SER A 62 -20.90 1.79 -1.95
CA SER A 62 -19.92 0.73 -2.19
C SER A 62 -18.72 1.23 -2.99
N VAL A 63 -18.95 1.94 -4.09
CA VAL A 63 -17.89 2.51 -4.94
C VAL A 63 -17.03 3.48 -4.13
N THR A 64 -17.63 4.38 -3.39
CA THR A 64 -16.92 5.41 -2.63
C THR A 64 -16.06 4.79 -1.51
N ILE A 65 -16.61 3.83 -0.75
CA ILE A 65 -15.85 3.20 0.34
C ILE A 65 -14.67 2.39 -0.20
N ILE A 66 -14.85 1.66 -1.30
CA ILE A 66 -13.78 0.87 -1.93
C ILE A 66 -12.69 1.77 -2.52
N LEU A 67 -13.08 2.88 -3.15
CA LEU A 67 -12.16 3.80 -3.81
C LEU A 67 -11.26 4.54 -2.82
N PHE A 68 -11.82 4.99 -1.70
CA PHE A 68 -11.10 5.88 -0.77
C PHE A 68 -10.59 5.20 0.49
N ALA A 69 -11.19 4.10 0.97
CA ALA A 69 -10.72 3.42 2.17
C ALA A 69 -9.21 3.05 2.15
N PRO A 70 -8.62 2.61 1.01
CA PRO A 70 -7.20 2.33 0.94
C PRO A 70 -6.30 3.56 1.03
N ARG A 71 -6.83 4.77 0.89
CA ARG A 71 -6.08 6.04 0.99
C ARG A 71 -5.84 6.47 2.43
N GLU A 72 -6.30 5.68 3.40
CA GLU A 72 -6.05 5.83 4.84
C GLU A 72 -6.26 7.26 5.36
N ASP A 73 -5.19 7.97 5.69
CA ASP A 73 -5.27 9.32 6.29
C ASP A 73 -5.93 10.35 5.37
N ALA A 74 -5.81 10.20 4.05
CA ALA A 74 -6.42 11.08 3.07
C ALA A 74 -7.88 10.72 2.75
N ALA A 75 -8.37 9.53 3.15
CA ALA A 75 -9.65 8.97 2.74
C ALA A 75 -10.83 9.91 3.00
N PHE A 76 -10.93 10.45 4.20
CA PHE A 76 -12.03 11.36 4.58
C PHE A 76 -12.01 12.66 3.77
N GLY A 77 -10.84 13.32 3.63
CA GLY A 77 -10.71 14.54 2.84
C GLY A 77 -11.01 14.32 1.34
N MET A 78 -10.60 13.16 0.81
CA MET A 78 -10.93 12.79 -0.57
C MET A 78 -12.43 12.55 -0.75
N ALA A 79 -13.09 11.88 0.21
CA ALA A 79 -14.53 11.67 0.18
C ALA A 79 -15.32 13.00 0.29
N GLN A 80 -14.86 13.94 1.11
CA GLN A 80 -15.48 15.29 1.19
C GLN A 80 -15.38 16.03 -0.15
N ASN A 81 -14.22 16.02 -0.82
CA ASN A 81 -14.08 16.60 -2.14
C ASN A 81 -14.96 15.89 -3.18
N PHE A 82 -15.12 14.58 -3.06
CA PHE A 82 -15.97 13.80 -3.94
C PHE A 82 -17.46 14.13 -3.74
N ILE A 83 -17.93 14.32 -2.49
CA ILE A 83 -19.29 14.79 -2.19
C ILE A 83 -19.53 16.16 -2.82
N LEU A 84 -18.59 17.09 -2.65
CA LEU A 84 -18.70 18.44 -3.22
C LEU A 84 -18.80 18.37 -4.76
N GLY A 85 -17.93 17.60 -5.40
CA GLY A 85 -17.99 17.37 -6.85
C GLY A 85 -19.30 16.78 -7.30
N THR A 86 -19.84 15.81 -6.56
CA THR A 86 -21.14 15.20 -6.84
C THR A 86 -22.30 16.21 -6.74
N GLY A 87 -22.27 17.08 -5.72
CA GLY A 87 -23.29 18.13 -5.56
C GLY A 87 -23.25 19.14 -6.69
N ILE A 88 -22.05 19.60 -7.08
CA ILE A 88 -21.86 20.49 -8.23
C ILE A 88 -22.36 19.80 -9.51
N THR A 89 -22.05 18.53 -9.69
CA THR A 89 -22.51 17.76 -10.85
C THR A 89 -24.01 17.64 -10.90
N ALA A 90 -24.68 17.44 -9.76
CA ALA A 90 -26.14 17.39 -9.71
C ALA A 90 -26.76 18.72 -10.20
N ALA A 91 -26.17 19.85 -9.80
CA ALA A 91 -26.63 21.17 -10.30
C ALA A 91 -26.43 21.32 -11.82
N PHE A 92 -25.27 20.95 -12.34
CA PHE A 92 -25.02 20.99 -13.79
C PHE A 92 -25.92 20.02 -14.56
N ALA A 93 -26.12 18.80 -14.04
CA ALA A 93 -26.98 17.81 -14.67
C ALA A 93 -28.45 18.27 -14.68
N ALA A 94 -28.91 18.95 -13.63
CA ALA A 94 -30.25 19.56 -13.61
C ALA A 94 -30.41 20.64 -14.69
N VAL A 95 -29.44 21.55 -14.79
CA VAL A 95 -29.49 22.63 -15.80
C VAL A 95 -29.43 22.04 -17.23
N ILE A 96 -28.48 21.15 -17.49
CA ILE A 96 -28.36 20.52 -18.81
C ILE A 96 -29.60 19.68 -19.12
N GLY A 97 -30.03 18.84 -18.18
CA GLY A 97 -31.15 17.94 -18.38
C GLY A 97 -32.50 18.64 -18.59
N PHE A 98 -32.80 19.68 -17.81
CA PHE A 98 -34.11 20.31 -17.85
C PHE A 98 -34.20 21.62 -18.67
N ALA A 99 -33.09 22.35 -18.80
CA ALA A 99 -33.08 23.60 -19.54
C ALA A 99 -32.48 23.51 -20.95
N VAL A 100 -31.47 22.65 -21.16
CA VAL A 100 -30.71 22.62 -22.42
C VAL A 100 -31.19 21.49 -23.33
N LEU A 101 -31.23 20.25 -22.84
CA LEU A 101 -31.54 19.07 -23.66
C LEU A 101 -32.95 19.08 -24.26
N PRO A 102 -34.01 19.60 -23.60
CA PRO A 102 -35.35 19.67 -24.20
C PRO A 102 -35.39 20.51 -25.46
N GLN A 103 -34.47 21.45 -25.63
CA GLN A 103 -34.39 22.33 -26.80
C GLN A 103 -33.51 21.77 -27.94
N MET A 104 -32.89 20.60 -27.72
CA MET A 104 -31.99 19.96 -28.67
C MET A 104 -32.58 18.71 -29.28
N SER A 105 -32.61 18.63 -30.60
CA SER A 105 -33.15 17.48 -31.34
C SER A 105 -32.04 16.62 -32.01
N THR A 106 -30.77 17.03 -31.91
CA THR A 106 -29.68 16.36 -32.63
C THR A 106 -28.70 15.72 -31.67
N PHE A 107 -28.11 14.59 -32.11
CA PHE A 107 -27.03 13.94 -31.36
C PHE A 107 -25.79 14.83 -31.16
N ALA A 108 -25.47 15.67 -32.17
CA ALA A 108 -24.37 16.63 -32.06
C ALA A 108 -24.63 17.66 -30.95
N GLY A 109 -25.87 18.14 -30.80
CA GLY A 109 -26.29 19.02 -29.72
C GLY A 109 -26.13 18.35 -28.34
N PHE A 110 -26.56 17.09 -28.22
CA PHE A 110 -26.35 16.30 -27.01
C PHE A 110 -24.86 16.17 -26.66
N CYS A 111 -24.00 15.83 -27.63
CA CYS A 111 -22.56 15.75 -27.42
C CYS A 111 -21.95 17.10 -27.01
N ALA A 112 -22.37 18.20 -27.61
CA ALA A 112 -21.89 19.55 -27.23
C ALA A 112 -22.31 19.91 -25.80
N ALA A 113 -23.58 19.70 -25.44
CA ALA A 113 -24.10 19.99 -24.10
C ALA A 113 -23.40 19.15 -23.00
N THR A 114 -23.21 17.85 -23.23
CA THR A 114 -22.51 16.97 -22.28
C THR A 114 -21.01 17.26 -22.25
N GLY A 115 -20.40 17.54 -23.40
CA GLY A 115 -18.99 17.89 -23.55
C GLY A 115 -18.61 19.18 -22.81
N LEU A 116 -19.53 20.16 -22.74
CA LEU A 116 -19.33 21.40 -22.00
C LEU A 116 -19.02 21.18 -20.51
N VAL A 117 -19.52 20.12 -19.91
CA VAL A 117 -19.27 19.75 -18.53
C VAL A 117 -18.15 18.74 -18.41
N LEU A 118 -18.16 17.69 -19.24
CA LEU A 118 -17.21 16.57 -19.11
C LEU A 118 -15.79 16.94 -19.52
N VAL A 119 -15.61 17.78 -20.56
CA VAL A 119 -14.25 18.15 -21.03
C VAL A 119 -13.50 18.97 -19.98
N PRO A 120 -14.07 20.06 -19.41
CA PRO A 120 -13.41 20.79 -18.32
C PRO A 120 -13.19 19.93 -17.08
N ALA A 121 -14.19 19.14 -16.66
CA ALA A 121 -14.05 18.26 -15.50
C ALA A 121 -12.93 17.22 -15.68
N GLY A 122 -12.86 16.61 -16.87
CA GLY A 122 -11.80 15.68 -17.25
C GLY A 122 -10.42 16.33 -17.26
N ALA A 123 -10.27 17.50 -17.86
CA ALA A 123 -9.00 18.24 -17.88
C ALA A 123 -8.52 18.62 -16.48
N LEU A 124 -9.44 19.10 -15.62
CA LEU A 124 -9.13 19.48 -14.24
C LEU A 124 -8.87 18.28 -13.32
N SER A 125 -9.39 17.11 -13.64
CA SER A 125 -9.12 15.87 -12.89
C SER A 125 -7.64 15.43 -12.95
N GLY A 126 -6.89 15.88 -13.95
CA GLY A 126 -5.45 15.67 -14.07
C GLY A 126 -4.60 16.52 -13.13
N GLN A 127 -5.19 17.52 -12.47
CA GLN A 127 -4.48 18.39 -11.54
C GLN A 127 -4.56 17.90 -10.11
N ALA A 128 -3.47 18.05 -9.34
CA ALA A 128 -3.43 17.60 -7.94
C ALA A 128 -4.42 18.36 -7.03
N TRP A 129 -4.78 19.60 -7.42
CA TRP A 129 -5.71 20.43 -6.67
C TRP A 129 -7.14 19.87 -6.77
N ARG A 130 -7.69 19.43 -5.65
CA ARG A 130 -9.04 18.86 -5.53
C ARG A 130 -9.40 17.79 -6.58
N GLN A 131 -8.43 16.99 -6.98
CA GLN A 131 -8.62 15.90 -7.96
C GLN A 131 -9.88 15.06 -7.72
N PRO A 132 -10.22 14.60 -6.50
CA PRO A 132 -11.41 13.79 -6.28
C PRO A 132 -12.73 14.51 -6.60
N MET A 133 -12.76 15.82 -6.47
CA MET A 133 -13.92 16.66 -6.84
C MET A 133 -14.18 16.60 -8.34
N PHE A 134 -13.14 16.83 -9.15
CA PHE A 134 -13.29 16.80 -10.61
C PHE A 134 -13.51 15.38 -11.16
N VAL A 135 -12.92 14.38 -10.53
CA VAL A 135 -13.22 12.96 -10.83
C VAL A 135 -14.68 12.65 -10.56
N ALA A 136 -15.25 13.13 -9.43
CA ALA A 136 -16.66 12.99 -9.14
C ALA A 136 -17.56 13.67 -10.20
N MET A 137 -17.15 14.89 -10.62
CA MET A 137 -17.88 15.61 -11.66
C MET A 137 -17.92 14.82 -12.98
N ALA A 138 -16.80 14.28 -13.40
CA ALA A 138 -16.74 13.50 -14.64
C ALA A 138 -17.49 12.16 -14.54
N ALA A 139 -17.34 11.45 -13.41
CA ALA A 139 -17.88 10.11 -13.25
C ALA A 139 -19.39 10.11 -13.00
N ASN A 140 -19.93 11.12 -12.27
CA ASN A 140 -21.33 11.13 -11.84
C ASN A 140 -22.25 11.90 -12.78
N PHE A 141 -21.73 12.64 -13.74
CA PHE A 141 -22.53 13.47 -14.63
C PHE A 141 -23.49 12.65 -15.50
N ILE A 142 -23.00 11.62 -16.20
CA ILE A 142 -23.81 10.77 -17.06
C ILE A 142 -24.85 9.95 -16.27
N PRO A 143 -24.49 9.29 -15.15
CA PRO A 143 -25.47 8.63 -14.28
C PRO A 143 -26.58 9.55 -13.77
N LEU A 144 -26.26 10.80 -13.45
CA LEU A 144 -27.25 11.80 -13.02
C LEU A 144 -28.14 12.30 -14.18
N LEU A 145 -27.54 12.52 -15.34
CA LEU A 145 -28.29 12.95 -16.52
C LEU A 145 -29.25 11.86 -17.00
N GLY A 146 -28.91 10.58 -16.82
CA GLY A 146 -29.73 9.41 -17.16
C GLY A 146 -30.18 9.38 -18.63
N PRO A 147 -29.25 9.53 -19.62
CA PRO A 147 -29.65 9.63 -21.02
C PRO A 147 -30.37 8.33 -21.45
N ALA A 148 -31.54 8.50 -22.08
CA ALA A 148 -32.37 7.42 -22.62
C ALA A 148 -32.84 7.78 -24.04
N ASN A 149 -33.33 6.79 -24.78
CA ASN A 149 -33.93 7.01 -26.09
C ASN A 149 -35.31 6.30 -26.15
N PRO A 150 -36.44 7.02 -26.12
CA PRO A 150 -36.51 8.49 -25.99
C PRO A 150 -36.12 9.02 -24.62
N MET A 151 -35.65 10.26 -24.57
CA MET A 151 -35.29 10.93 -23.32
C MET A 151 -36.51 11.26 -22.52
N THR A 152 -36.50 10.93 -21.21
CA THR A 152 -37.56 11.27 -20.26
C THR A 152 -37.07 12.37 -19.33
N TYR A 153 -37.89 13.43 -19.18
CA TYR A 153 -37.56 14.58 -18.35
C TYR A 153 -38.40 14.56 -17.07
N ASP A 154 -38.14 13.56 -16.19
CA ASP A 154 -38.85 13.41 -14.92
C ASP A 154 -38.01 14.02 -13.76
N PRO A 155 -38.44 15.18 -13.22
CA PRO A 155 -37.79 15.79 -12.07
C PRO A 155 -37.81 14.89 -10.81
N GLY A 156 -38.86 14.14 -10.60
CA GLY A 156 -39.01 13.26 -9.43
C GLY A 156 -37.96 12.16 -9.44
N GLN A 157 -37.76 11.49 -10.59
CA GLN A 157 -36.76 10.49 -10.78
C GLN A 157 -35.34 11.08 -10.63
N PHE A 158 -35.08 12.28 -11.19
CA PHE A 158 -33.83 12.98 -11.09
C PHE A 158 -33.48 13.29 -9.63
N TYR A 159 -34.38 13.92 -8.86
CA TYR A 159 -34.12 14.24 -7.46
C TYR A 159 -33.94 12.99 -6.60
N ASN A 160 -34.70 11.93 -6.85
CA ASN A 160 -34.51 10.66 -6.16
C ASN A 160 -33.11 10.07 -6.43
N THR A 161 -32.67 10.07 -7.68
CA THR A 161 -31.33 9.56 -8.05
C THR A 161 -30.21 10.43 -7.49
N ALA A 162 -30.34 11.75 -7.60
CA ALA A 162 -29.34 12.70 -7.10
C ALA A 162 -29.18 12.62 -5.58
N SER A 163 -30.32 12.56 -4.84
CA SER A 163 -30.28 12.43 -3.38
C SER A 163 -29.75 11.07 -2.93
N ALA A 164 -30.07 9.97 -3.63
CA ALA A 164 -29.54 8.65 -3.33
C ALA A 164 -28.01 8.57 -3.55
N LEU A 165 -27.53 9.19 -4.62
CA LEU A 165 -26.11 9.27 -4.95
C LEU A 165 -25.35 10.09 -3.90
N LEU A 166 -25.85 11.28 -3.55
CA LEU A 166 -25.26 12.13 -2.51
C LEU A 166 -25.28 11.45 -1.14
N ALA A 167 -26.39 10.80 -0.78
CA ALA A 167 -26.52 10.06 0.46
C ALA A 167 -25.53 8.87 0.52
N GLY A 168 -25.34 8.13 -0.59
CA GLY A 168 -24.40 7.03 -0.67
C GLY A 168 -22.95 7.46 -0.47
N VAL A 169 -22.53 8.53 -1.16
CA VAL A 169 -21.20 9.12 -0.98
C VAL A 169 -21.05 9.68 0.44
N GLY A 170 -22.07 10.36 0.96
CA GLY A 170 -22.10 10.91 2.31
C GLY A 170 -22.01 9.85 3.40
N LEU A 171 -22.72 8.73 3.25
CA LEU A 171 -22.66 7.60 4.16
C LEU A 171 -21.24 7.00 4.23
N SER A 172 -20.56 6.90 3.09
CA SER A 172 -19.18 6.43 3.03
C SER A 172 -18.21 7.40 3.71
N ALA A 173 -18.38 8.70 3.49
CA ALA A 173 -17.57 9.72 4.18
C ALA A 173 -17.81 9.69 5.70
N LEU A 174 -19.03 9.52 6.13
CA LEU A 174 -19.41 9.37 7.54
C LEU A 174 -18.74 8.12 8.15
N ALA A 175 -18.77 6.99 7.47
CA ALA A 175 -18.09 5.77 7.91
C ALA A 175 -16.58 5.96 8.05
N MET A 176 -15.94 6.67 7.12
CA MET A 176 -14.51 6.99 7.20
C MET A 176 -14.17 7.90 8.39
N ARG A 177 -15.10 8.78 8.78
CA ARG A 177 -14.95 9.64 9.94
C ARG A 177 -15.15 8.89 11.26
N LEU A 178 -16.18 8.03 11.32
CA LEU A 178 -16.53 7.29 12.54
C LEU A 178 -15.56 6.15 12.85
N ILE A 179 -14.99 5.55 11.82
CA ILE A 179 -14.00 4.48 11.94
C ILE A 179 -12.69 4.98 11.35
N PRO A 180 -11.88 5.78 12.09
CA PRO A 180 -10.64 6.33 11.55
C PRO A 180 -9.60 5.23 11.28
N PRO A 181 -8.65 5.45 10.37
CA PRO A 181 -7.53 4.53 10.19
C PRO A 181 -6.66 4.48 11.46
N LEU A 182 -5.82 3.45 11.53
CA LEU A 182 -4.81 3.41 12.58
C LEU A 182 -3.90 4.64 12.47
N PRO A 183 -3.56 5.30 13.58
CA PRO A 183 -2.63 6.41 13.57
C PRO A 183 -1.32 6.06 12.86
N PRO A 184 -0.72 7.00 12.09
CA PRO A 184 0.50 6.74 11.32
C PRO A 184 1.64 6.18 12.17
N GLU A 185 1.80 6.70 13.39
CA GLU A 185 2.83 6.25 14.33
C GLU A 185 2.65 4.77 14.74
N LEU A 186 1.40 4.37 15.03
CA LEU A 186 1.11 2.97 15.39
C LEU A 186 1.33 2.04 14.20
N ARG A 187 0.99 2.48 12.98
CA ARG A 187 1.27 1.71 11.76
C ARG A 187 2.77 1.52 11.54
N ALA A 188 3.55 2.60 11.65
CA ALA A 188 5.00 2.57 11.51
C ALA A 188 5.65 1.65 12.56
N ARG A 189 5.31 1.81 13.84
CA ARG A 189 5.80 0.94 14.94
C ARG A 189 5.45 -0.52 14.69
N ARG A 190 4.25 -0.80 14.21
CA ARG A 190 3.81 -2.15 13.94
C ARG A 190 4.59 -2.80 12.78
N LEU A 191 4.85 -2.06 11.69
CA LEU A 191 5.66 -2.56 10.58
C LEU A 191 7.08 -2.88 11.02
N LEU A 192 7.68 -2.05 11.89
CA LEU A 192 8.99 -2.29 12.52
C LEU A 192 8.97 -3.57 13.37
N THR A 193 7.97 -3.71 14.24
CA THR A 193 7.83 -4.88 15.12
C THR A 193 7.65 -6.18 14.33
N LEU A 194 6.81 -6.16 13.29
CA LEU A 194 6.61 -7.31 12.41
C LEU A 194 7.90 -7.68 11.66
N THR A 195 8.70 -6.68 11.26
CA THR A 195 9.96 -6.92 10.56
C THR A 195 11.01 -7.48 11.51
N LEU A 196 11.10 -6.96 12.72
CA LEU A 196 12.01 -7.47 13.74
C LEU A 196 11.66 -8.91 14.14
N ARG A 197 10.37 -9.23 14.30
CA ARG A 197 9.90 -10.61 14.54
C ARG A 197 10.31 -11.56 13.42
N ASP A 198 10.11 -11.14 12.17
CA ASP A 198 10.49 -11.95 11.02
C ASP A 198 12.01 -12.11 10.91
N LEU A 199 12.79 -11.06 11.24
CA LEU A 199 14.25 -11.10 11.27
C LEU A 199 14.77 -12.11 12.31
N ARG A 200 14.21 -12.09 13.52
CA ARG A 200 14.57 -13.03 14.58
C ARG A 200 14.24 -14.47 14.20
N ARG A 201 13.08 -14.70 13.58
CA ARG A 201 12.74 -16.01 13.01
C ARG A 201 13.67 -16.43 11.88
N LEU A 202 14.15 -15.47 11.08
CA LEU A 202 15.11 -15.73 10.01
C LEU A 202 16.48 -16.14 10.58
N ALA A 203 16.88 -15.57 11.71
CA ALA A 203 18.15 -15.90 12.35
C ALA A 203 18.17 -17.36 12.88
N THR A 204 17.09 -17.81 13.51
CA THR A 204 17.04 -19.12 14.20
C THR A 204 16.24 -20.21 13.47
N GLY A 205 15.36 -19.82 12.56
CA GLY A 205 14.49 -20.74 11.83
C GLY A 205 15.09 -21.26 10.51
N PRO A 206 14.29 -22.00 9.72
CA PRO A 206 14.72 -22.48 8.41
C PRO A 206 15.00 -21.35 7.43
N LEU A 207 16.03 -21.52 6.60
CA LEU A 207 16.38 -20.54 5.57
C LEU A 207 15.31 -20.50 4.47
N PRO A 208 14.92 -19.33 4.00
CA PRO A 208 14.04 -19.20 2.85
C PRO A 208 14.72 -19.71 1.59
N ALA A 209 13.94 -20.25 0.65
CA ALA A 209 14.44 -20.73 -0.63
C ALA A 209 15.20 -19.66 -1.42
N SER A 210 14.82 -18.38 -1.25
CA SER A 210 15.46 -17.23 -1.92
C SER A 210 15.53 -16.01 -1.00
N ALA A 211 16.63 -15.25 -1.08
CA ALA A 211 16.74 -13.93 -0.45
C ALA A 211 15.67 -12.96 -0.95
N ALA A 212 15.25 -13.09 -2.22
CA ALA A 212 14.20 -12.28 -2.80
C ALA A 212 12.86 -12.38 -2.04
N THR A 213 12.61 -13.49 -1.34
CA THR A 213 11.41 -13.63 -0.50
C THR A 213 11.47 -12.70 0.72
N TRP A 214 12.62 -12.55 1.33
CA TRP A 214 12.86 -11.60 2.42
C TRP A 214 12.77 -10.16 1.91
N GLU A 215 13.53 -9.85 0.87
CA GLU A 215 13.59 -8.52 0.26
C GLU A 215 12.19 -8.04 -0.14
N SER A 216 11.43 -8.85 -0.87
CA SER A 216 10.06 -8.52 -1.29
C SER A 216 9.14 -8.22 -0.10
N ARG A 217 9.26 -8.97 1.00
CA ARG A 217 8.47 -8.75 2.21
C ARG A 217 8.80 -7.42 2.88
N VAL A 218 10.08 -7.09 3.02
CA VAL A 218 10.50 -5.85 3.68
C VAL A 218 10.27 -4.64 2.78
N TYR A 219 10.49 -4.76 1.47
CA TYR A 219 10.12 -3.71 0.51
C TYR A 219 8.62 -3.43 0.53
N GLY A 220 7.77 -4.46 0.61
CA GLY A 220 6.34 -4.27 0.76
C GLY A 220 5.97 -3.50 2.04
N ARG A 221 6.70 -3.72 3.14
CA ARG A 221 6.51 -2.95 4.37
C ARG A 221 7.06 -1.52 4.28
N LEU A 222 8.17 -1.34 3.59
CA LEU A 222 8.76 -0.02 3.36
C LEU A 222 7.83 0.86 2.51
N SER A 223 7.22 0.31 1.47
CA SER A 223 6.22 1.02 0.66
C SER A 223 4.89 1.24 1.38
N ALA A 224 4.56 0.46 2.41
CA ALA A 224 3.39 0.67 3.27
C ALA A 224 3.67 1.59 4.46
N MET A 225 4.90 2.08 4.61
CA MET A 225 5.26 3.02 5.67
C MET A 225 4.56 4.37 5.42
N PRO A 226 3.87 4.94 6.43
CA PRO A 226 3.23 6.25 6.30
C PRO A 226 4.21 7.35 5.89
N ASP A 227 3.74 8.33 5.12
CA ASP A 227 4.58 9.47 4.70
C ASP A 227 5.06 10.32 5.89
N GLN A 228 4.25 10.36 6.95
CA GLN A 228 4.53 11.06 8.20
C GLN A 228 5.46 10.28 9.15
N ALA A 229 5.89 9.07 8.78
CA ALA A 229 6.81 8.28 9.61
C ALA A 229 8.17 8.99 9.77
N ASP A 230 8.70 8.93 10.98
CA ASP A 230 10.03 9.46 11.30
C ASP A 230 11.10 8.87 10.34
N PRO A 231 12.00 9.68 9.79
CA PRO A 231 13.14 9.21 9.00
C PRO A 231 13.93 8.09 9.67
N LEU A 232 14.08 8.13 11.00
CA LEU A 232 14.73 7.07 11.78
C LEU A 232 13.97 5.74 11.70
N GLN A 233 12.64 5.76 11.65
CA GLN A 233 11.83 4.54 11.50
C GLN A 233 12.04 3.91 10.12
N ARG A 234 12.15 4.72 9.07
CA ARG A 234 12.47 4.25 7.72
C ARG A 234 13.89 3.68 7.65
N ALA A 235 14.86 4.35 8.29
CA ALA A 235 16.25 3.88 8.37
C ALA A 235 16.34 2.52 9.08
N ARG A 236 15.63 2.33 10.21
CA ARG A 236 15.55 1.05 10.94
C ARG A 236 14.98 -0.08 10.07
N LEU A 237 13.97 0.20 9.25
CA LEU A 237 13.40 -0.79 8.35
C LEU A 237 14.38 -1.16 7.22
N ALA A 238 15.11 -0.17 6.69
CA ALA A 238 16.16 -0.39 5.70
C ALA A 238 17.34 -1.17 6.29
N ALA A 239 17.76 -0.88 7.53
CA ALA A 239 18.76 -1.65 8.24
C ALA A 239 18.33 -3.11 8.42
N ALA A 240 17.09 -3.37 8.81
CA ALA A 240 16.56 -4.72 8.93
C ALA A 240 16.53 -5.46 7.58
N LEU A 241 16.24 -4.75 6.47
CA LEU A 241 16.32 -5.31 5.11
C LEU A 241 17.73 -5.82 4.82
N SER A 242 18.73 -4.97 5.05
CA SER A 242 20.14 -5.30 4.83
C SER A 242 20.57 -6.46 5.72
N VAL A 243 20.36 -6.35 7.04
CA VAL A 243 20.74 -7.39 8.00
C VAL A 243 20.14 -8.74 7.66
N GLY A 244 18.86 -8.79 7.30
CA GLY A 244 18.21 -10.05 6.94
C GLY A 244 18.75 -10.65 5.63
N ALA A 245 19.08 -9.83 4.64
CA ALA A 245 19.72 -10.31 3.41
C ALA A 245 21.13 -10.87 3.69
N GLU A 246 21.89 -10.20 4.54
CA GLU A 246 23.23 -10.64 4.94
C GLU A 246 23.18 -11.90 5.83
N ILE A 247 22.22 -12.03 6.74
CA ILE A 247 22.00 -13.28 7.51
C ILE A 247 21.75 -14.47 6.56
N ILE A 248 20.89 -14.32 5.57
CA ILE A 248 20.63 -15.40 4.60
C ILE A 248 21.91 -15.78 3.85
N ARG A 249 22.68 -14.78 3.44
CA ARG A 249 23.95 -14.98 2.73
C ARG A 249 24.98 -15.68 3.62
N LEU A 250 25.15 -15.19 4.83
CA LEU A 250 26.13 -15.72 5.78
C LEU A 250 25.83 -17.16 6.18
N ARG A 251 24.57 -17.47 6.49
CA ARG A 251 24.16 -18.84 6.84
C ARG A 251 24.35 -19.82 5.68
N ARG A 252 24.08 -19.41 4.43
CA ARG A 252 24.34 -20.25 3.24
C ARG A 252 25.83 -20.49 3.00
N ILE A 253 26.67 -19.49 3.29
CA ILE A 253 28.13 -19.68 3.19
C ILE A 253 28.59 -20.62 4.30
N ALA A 254 28.13 -20.42 5.53
CA ALA A 254 28.50 -21.26 6.67
C ALA A 254 28.08 -22.74 6.47
N GLU A 255 26.92 -23.00 5.90
CA GLU A 255 26.49 -24.37 5.54
C GLU A 255 27.46 -25.05 4.55
N ARG A 256 27.94 -24.32 3.54
CA ARG A 256 28.90 -24.85 2.53
C ARG A 256 30.25 -25.21 3.10
N PHE A 257 30.67 -24.55 4.19
CA PHE A 257 31.98 -24.77 4.83
C PHE A 257 31.89 -25.57 6.12
N LEU A 258 30.71 -26.11 6.46
CA LEU A 258 30.46 -26.81 7.73
C LEU A 258 30.80 -25.95 8.98
N LEU A 259 30.67 -24.64 8.85
CA LEU A 259 30.93 -23.66 9.93
C LEU A 259 29.63 -23.25 10.66
N GLY A 260 28.55 -24.02 10.51
CA GLY A 260 27.26 -23.72 11.11
C GLY A 260 27.33 -23.58 12.63
N ALA A 261 28.04 -24.47 13.31
CA ALA A 261 28.18 -24.42 14.75
C ALA A 261 28.85 -23.13 15.27
N SER A 262 29.84 -22.61 14.56
CA SER A 262 30.55 -21.37 14.92
C SER A 262 29.66 -20.13 14.74
N LEU A 263 28.69 -20.17 13.82
CA LEU A 263 27.77 -19.07 13.54
C LEU A 263 26.50 -19.15 14.44
N GLU A 264 26.17 -20.31 14.96
CA GLU A 264 24.92 -20.56 15.67
C GLU A 264 24.72 -19.67 16.90
N ALA A 265 25.81 -19.42 17.66
CA ALA A 265 25.78 -18.55 18.82
C ALA A 265 25.40 -17.10 18.45
N ALA A 266 25.93 -16.58 17.33
CA ALA A 266 25.59 -15.28 16.80
C ALA A 266 24.12 -15.22 16.34
N MET A 267 23.66 -16.25 15.65
CA MET A 267 22.25 -16.31 15.17
C MET A 267 21.27 -16.42 16.34
N ARG A 268 21.59 -17.17 17.39
CA ARG A 268 20.76 -17.25 18.61
C ARG A 268 20.71 -15.89 19.32
N ALA A 269 21.82 -15.18 19.44
CA ALA A 269 21.87 -13.85 20.04
C ALA A 269 21.03 -12.81 19.24
N ILE A 270 21.08 -12.86 17.90
CA ILE A 270 20.17 -12.04 17.07
C ILE A 270 18.72 -12.44 17.30
N GLY A 271 18.44 -13.73 17.41
CA GLY A 271 17.10 -14.27 17.65
C GLY A 271 16.51 -13.85 19.01
N SER A 272 17.32 -13.76 20.05
CA SER A 272 16.93 -13.29 21.38
C SER A 272 16.87 -11.77 21.49
N GLY A 273 17.45 -11.02 20.55
CA GLY A 273 17.53 -9.56 20.60
C GLY A 273 18.63 -9.06 21.53
N ASP A 274 19.77 -9.71 21.51
CA ASP A 274 20.98 -9.31 22.24
C ASP A 274 22.05 -8.91 21.20
N SER A 275 22.04 -7.64 20.79
CA SER A 275 22.96 -7.12 19.79
C SER A 275 24.41 -7.19 20.27
N THR A 276 24.66 -6.98 21.56
CA THR A 276 26.02 -7.02 22.13
C THR A 276 26.62 -8.43 22.03
N ALA A 277 25.87 -9.43 22.48
CA ALA A 277 26.29 -10.83 22.35
C ALA A 277 26.39 -11.27 20.86
N ALA A 278 25.51 -10.77 19.99
CA ALA A 278 25.55 -11.06 18.56
C ALA A 278 26.82 -10.53 17.92
N ILE A 279 27.18 -9.27 18.18
CA ILE A 279 28.41 -8.63 17.66
C ILE A 279 29.64 -9.41 18.14
N GLY A 280 29.76 -9.68 19.44
CA GLY A 280 30.91 -10.44 19.98
C GLY A 280 31.04 -11.85 19.40
N ASN A 281 29.92 -12.52 19.10
CA ASN A 281 29.90 -13.82 18.44
C ASN A 281 30.29 -13.73 16.95
N LEU A 282 29.85 -12.67 16.23
CA LEU A 282 30.23 -12.43 14.85
C LEU A 282 31.72 -12.09 14.72
N GLU A 283 32.27 -11.34 15.65
CA GLU A 283 33.72 -11.06 15.71
C GLU A 283 34.54 -12.32 15.98
N ARG A 284 34.07 -13.22 16.84
CA ARG A 284 34.71 -14.53 17.05
C ARG A 284 34.68 -15.38 15.77
N PHE A 285 33.53 -15.39 15.09
CA PHE A 285 33.38 -16.05 13.81
C PHE A 285 34.34 -15.48 12.75
N ASP A 286 34.46 -14.15 12.66
CA ASP A 286 35.42 -13.50 11.74
C ASP A 286 36.87 -13.88 12.03
N ARG A 287 37.25 -13.87 13.30
CA ARG A 287 38.61 -14.30 13.72
C ARG A 287 38.88 -15.76 13.35
N THR A 288 37.92 -16.66 13.54
CA THR A 288 38.05 -18.06 13.12
C THR A 288 38.27 -18.19 11.61
N LEU A 289 37.55 -17.40 10.81
CA LEU A 289 37.77 -17.38 9.35
C LEU A 289 39.11 -16.78 8.95
N ALA A 290 39.67 -15.84 9.73
CA ALA A 290 40.95 -15.19 9.48
C ALA A 290 42.12 -16.15 9.71
N THR A 291 42.01 -17.15 10.58
CA THR A 291 43.09 -18.13 10.85
C THR A 291 43.27 -19.17 9.74
N ILE A 292 42.31 -19.29 8.83
CA ILE A 292 42.38 -20.25 7.72
C ILE A 292 43.30 -19.68 6.62
N SER A 293 44.27 -20.51 6.18
CA SER A 293 45.22 -20.10 5.16
C SER A 293 44.60 -19.46 3.92
N PRO A 294 45.14 -18.39 3.38
CA PRO A 294 44.67 -17.77 2.12
C PRO A 294 44.63 -18.76 0.95
N ASP A 295 45.56 -19.71 0.89
CA ASP A 295 45.67 -20.69 -0.19
C ASP A 295 44.63 -21.81 -0.10
N ALA A 296 43.91 -21.93 1.01
CA ALA A 296 42.86 -22.95 1.19
C ALA A 296 41.67 -22.70 0.27
N PRO A 297 41.03 -23.76 -0.25
CA PRO A 297 39.89 -23.63 -1.18
C PRO A 297 38.79 -22.74 -0.62
N GLY A 298 38.19 -21.90 -1.48
CA GLY A 298 37.09 -21.02 -1.10
C GLY A 298 37.48 -19.68 -0.48
N HIS A 299 38.71 -19.23 -0.62
CA HIS A 299 39.22 -17.95 -0.08
C HIS A 299 38.25 -16.77 -0.36
N ARG A 300 37.78 -16.59 -1.60
CA ARG A 300 36.85 -15.52 -1.96
C ARG A 300 35.53 -15.59 -1.18
N LEU A 301 35.00 -16.78 -0.91
CA LEU A 301 33.78 -16.94 -0.15
C LEU A 301 33.99 -16.66 1.34
N ARG A 302 35.17 -17.01 1.89
CA ARG A 302 35.55 -16.65 3.27
C ARG A 302 35.70 -15.15 3.44
N LEU A 303 36.36 -14.45 2.52
CA LEU A 303 36.41 -12.99 2.52
C LEU A 303 35.00 -12.37 2.47
N ARG A 304 34.12 -12.92 1.65
CA ARG A 304 32.73 -12.48 1.59
C ARG A 304 31.99 -12.74 2.90
N ALA A 305 32.18 -13.87 3.54
CA ALA A 305 31.58 -14.19 4.85
C ALA A 305 32.07 -13.21 5.93
N ARG A 306 33.36 -12.87 5.93
CA ARG A 306 33.94 -11.86 6.84
C ARG A 306 33.31 -10.47 6.63
N GLY A 307 33.22 -10.00 5.38
CA GLY A 307 32.57 -8.73 5.05
C GLY A 307 31.08 -8.71 5.43
N THR A 308 30.38 -9.83 5.23
CA THR A 308 28.99 -10.00 5.65
C THR A 308 28.84 -9.95 7.18
N ALA A 309 29.71 -10.62 7.94
CA ALA A 309 29.68 -10.58 9.41
C ALA A 309 29.94 -9.15 9.93
N CYS A 310 30.92 -8.44 9.35
CA CYS A 310 31.20 -7.04 9.67
C CYS A 310 29.99 -6.13 9.38
N ALA A 311 29.34 -6.29 8.22
CA ALA A 311 28.17 -5.49 7.86
C ALA A 311 26.98 -5.72 8.81
N ILE A 312 26.76 -6.96 9.26
CA ILE A 312 25.74 -7.25 10.27
C ILE A 312 26.09 -6.59 11.60
N SER A 313 27.33 -6.73 12.07
CA SER A 313 27.80 -6.13 13.33
C SER A 313 27.66 -4.61 13.33
N GLU A 314 28.03 -3.95 12.26
CA GLU A 314 27.90 -2.51 12.08
C GLU A 314 26.44 -2.06 12.16
N ALA A 315 25.53 -2.72 11.43
CA ALA A 315 24.11 -2.39 11.45
C ALA A 315 23.46 -2.63 12.82
N LEU A 316 23.87 -3.69 13.54
CA LEU A 316 23.41 -3.94 14.90
C LEU A 316 23.89 -2.87 15.87
N ALA A 317 25.16 -2.42 15.76
CA ALA A 317 25.73 -1.36 16.59
C ALA A 317 25.04 -0.02 16.35
N GLN A 318 24.80 0.36 15.09
CA GLN A 318 24.13 1.62 14.74
C GLN A 318 22.66 1.69 15.17
N HIS A 319 21.96 0.56 15.22
CA HIS A 319 20.54 0.49 15.51
C HIS A 319 20.20 -0.43 16.70
N THR A 320 21.07 -0.51 17.71
CA THR A 320 20.94 -1.39 18.89
C THR A 320 19.55 -1.25 19.54
N SER A 321 19.09 -0.03 19.77
CA SER A 321 17.76 0.24 20.40
C SER A 321 16.58 -0.35 19.61
N TYR A 322 16.74 -0.61 18.32
CA TYR A 322 15.73 -1.26 17.49
C TYR A 322 15.86 -2.78 17.54
N PHE A 323 17.07 -3.30 17.36
CA PHE A 323 17.28 -4.75 17.30
C PHE A 323 17.09 -5.45 18.66
N ASP A 324 17.35 -4.75 19.77
CA ASP A 324 17.15 -5.24 21.13
C ASP A 324 15.74 -4.99 21.67
N ALA A 325 14.90 -4.25 20.93
CA ALA A 325 13.54 -3.97 21.36
C ALA A 325 12.75 -5.26 21.63
N GLN A 326 12.01 -5.28 22.73
CA GLN A 326 11.13 -6.41 23.03
C GLN A 326 10.01 -6.50 22.00
N VAL A 327 9.81 -7.68 21.44
CA VAL A 327 8.74 -7.99 20.50
C VAL A 327 7.67 -8.76 21.24
N PRO A 328 6.45 -8.20 21.41
CA PRO A 328 5.35 -8.93 22.02
C PRO A 328 5.05 -10.23 21.26
N ALA A 329 4.72 -11.27 21.97
CA ALA A 329 4.46 -12.62 21.45
C ALA A 329 3.33 -12.67 20.42
#